data_9dddc3288f6e3743e5d6ec1b6f1b0dca
#
_entry.id   9dddc3288f6e3743e5d6ec1b6f1b0dca
#
_cell.length_a   1.000
_cell.length_b   1.000
_cell.length_c   1.000
_cell.angle_alpha   90.00
_cell.angle_beta   90.00
_cell.angle_gamma   90.00
#
_symmetry.space_group_name_H-M   'P 1'
#
loop_
_entity.id
_entity.type
_entity.pdbx_description
1 polymer ?
#
loop_
_entity_poly.entity_id
_entity_poly.type
_entity_poly.pdbx_seq_one_letter_code
_entity_poly.pdbx_strand_id
1 'polypeptide(L)'
;MDLQFTIDQELCTQCGACVDDCPFHIIELSPDYPALNPARAHHCIRCQHCLAVCPTGALSILGLNPDQSLPLPESLPAPDQVAALIRGRRSIRSFRPEPLDPHQIDHLLRTVANAPTGKNNRQCLFTLVEDRATMDELRRRTLEGLRRAVNEKRLGSDLGYFRHVVSAWDQGRDIIFRDAPHLLTVSVPKTVTTPDADMVIALTCFELLAATMGIGTLWNAMIKWAFSQIDEDLYAALGVPDDHVRGYFLLFGRPAVQYHRTVQRDDYRLNRVRLV
;
A
#
# COMPACT_ATOMS: atom_id res chain seq x y z
N MET A 1 -26.09 -3.68 -14.64
CA MET A 1 -25.38 -4.05 -13.37
C MET A 1 -26.28 -3.56 -12.24
N ASP A 2 -26.74 -4.44 -11.39
CA ASP A 2 -27.56 -4.07 -10.22
C ASP A 2 -26.62 -3.48 -9.15
N LEU A 3 -26.84 -2.22 -8.80
CA LEU A 3 -26.07 -1.50 -7.77
C LEU A 3 -26.68 -1.66 -6.38
N GLN A 4 -27.82 -2.37 -6.26
CA GLN A 4 -28.51 -2.58 -4.99
C GLN A 4 -28.60 -1.27 -4.17
N PHE A 5 -29.03 -0.20 -4.84
CA PHE A 5 -29.15 1.12 -4.25
C PHE A 5 -30.51 1.23 -3.55
N THR A 6 -30.51 1.56 -2.28
CA THR A 6 -31.72 1.76 -1.49
C THR A 6 -31.60 2.99 -0.59
N ILE A 7 -32.75 3.63 -0.32
CA ILE A 7 -32.88 4.75 0.63
C ILE A 7 -33.88 4.36 1.70
N ASP A 8 -33.47 4.44 2.95
CA ASP A 8 -34.39 4.42 4.08
C ASP A 8 -35.08 5.78 4.17
N GLN A 9 -36.38 5.81 3.87
CA GLN A 9 -37.16 7.05 3.80
C GLN A 9 -37.41 7.67 5.17
N GLU A 10 -37.40 6.90 6.24
CA GLU A 10 -37.56 7.39 7.61
C GLU A 10 -36.28 8.11 8.11
N LEU A 11 -35.13 7.67 7.66
CA LEU A 11 -33.85 8.27 8.01
C LEU A 11 -33.40 9.38 7.04
N CYS A 12 -33.89 9.39 5.81
CA CYS A 12 -33.42 10.30 4.78
C CYS A 12 -33.92 11.74 5.02
N THR A 13 -32.99 12.65 5.28
CA THR A 13 -33.29 14.08 5.46
C THR A 13 -33.36 14.88 4.14
N GLN A 14 -33.21 14.23 2.99
CA GLN A 14 -33.18 14.86 1.65
C GLN A 14 -32.12 15.96 1.51
N CYS A 15 -31.01 15.88 2.24
CA CYS A 15 -29.96 16.91 2.29
C CYS A 15 -29.15 17.05 0.98
N GLY A 16 -29.24 16.11 0.04
CA GLY A 16 -28.57 16.15 -1.24
C GLY A 16 -27.07 15.73 -1.20
N ALA A 17 -26.46 15.51 -0.04
CA ALA A 17 -25.03 15.25 0.08
C ALA A 17 -24.55 14.07 -0.79
N CYS A 18 -25.32 12.99 -0.91
CA CYS A 18 -25.00 11.85 -1.76
C CYS A 18 -25.08 12.16 -3.27
N VAL A 19 -25.87 13.15 -3.66
CA VAL A 19 -25.96 13.65 -5.05
C VAL A 19 -24.74 14.49 -5.39
N ASP A 20 -24.41 15.43 -4.51
CA ASP A 20 -23.32 16.41 -4.72
C ASP A 20 -21.94 15.74 -4.70
N ASP A 21 -21.73 14.76 -3.82
CA ASP A 21 -20.44 14.07 -3.68
C ASP A 21 -20.19 12.99 -4.75
N CYS A 22 -21.17 12.67 -5.59
CA CYS A 22 -21.00 11.65 -6.63
C CYS A 22 -20.23 12.21 -7.85
N PRO A 23 -18.97 11.83 -8.10
CA PRO A 23 -18.14 12.44 -9.15
C PRO A 23 -18.65 12.14 -10.57
N PHE A 24 -19.53 11.16 -10.73
CA PHE A 24 -20.12 10.78 -12.00
C PHE A 24 -21.60 11.15 -12.12
N HIS A 25 -22.15 11.84 -11.10
CA HIS A 25 -23.54 12.28 -11.05
C HIS A 25 -24.52 11.16 -11.44
N ILE A 26 -24.30 9.97 -10.89
CA ILE A 26 -25.20 8.81 -11.11
C ILE A 26 -26.42 8.83 -10.19
N ILE A 27 -26.42 9.72 -9.18
CA ILE A 27 -27.52 9.94 -8.24
C ILE A 27 -28.12 11.32 -8.55
N GLU A 28 -29.42 11.39 -8.60
CA GLU A 28 -30.15 12.63 -8.77
C GLU A 28 -31.21 12.80 -7.66
N LEU A 29 -31.51 14.02 -7.31
CA LEU A 29 -32.60 14.31 -6.38
C LEU A 29 -33.92 14.18 -7.14
N SER A 30 -34.63 13.10 -6.88
CA SER A 30 -36.02 12.94 -7.31
C SER A 30 -36.94 13.84 -6.45
N PRO A 31 -38.18 14.13 -6.84
CA PRO A 31 -39.08 14.93 -6.05
C PRO A 31 -39.19 14.52 -4.58
N ASP A 32 -39.08 13.23 -4.30
CA ASP A 32 -39.23 12.68 -2.96
C ASP A 32 -37.89 12.29 -2.33
N TYR A 33 -37.06 11.50 -2.99
CA TYR A 33 -35.81 10.96 -2.43
C TYR A 33 -34.71 10.80 -3.48
N PRO A 34 -33.41 10.77 -3.09
CA PRO A 34 -32.31 10.47 -4.02
C PRO A 34 -32.56 9.15 -4.74
N ALA A 35 -32.36 9.15 -6.06
CA ALA A 35 -32.51 7.97 -6.90
C ALA A 35 -31.36 7.84 -7.89
N LEU A 36 -31.13 6.60 -8.38
CA LEU A 36 -30.17 6.39 -9.47
C LEU A 36 -30.72 6.93 -10.79
N ASN A 37 -29.91 7.69 -11.51
CA ASN A 37 -30.16 8.02 -12.90
C ASN A 37 -29.90 6.78 -13.78
N PRO A 38 -30.91 6.17 -14.42
CA PRO A 38 -30.74 4.93 -15.17
C PRO A 38 -29.76 5.07 -16.35
N ALA A 39 -29.68 6.26 -16.95
CA ALA A 39 -28.77 6.51 -18.07
C ALA A 39 -27.32 6.60 -17.63
N ARG A 40 -27.02 6.90 -16.36
CA ARG A 40 -25.68 7.11 -15.81
C ARG A 40 -25.23 6.04 -14.83
N ALA A 41 -26.11 5.17 -14.36
CA ALA A 41 -25.80 4.15 -13.34
C ALA A 41 -24.61 3.26 -13.71
N HIS A 42 -24.40 3.01 -15.01
CA HIS A 42 -23.27 2.20 -15.50
C HIS A 42 -21.89 2.87 -15.31
N HIS A 43 -21.82 4.18 -15.04
CA HIS A 43 -20.59 4.90 -14.70
C HIS A 43 -20.17 4.77 -13.24
N CYS A 44 -20.94 4.06 -12.40
CA CYS A 44 -20.59 3.86 -11.00
C CYS A 44 -19.23 3.17 -10.84
N ILE A 45 -18.28 3.85 -10.20
CA ILE A 45 -16.95 3.30 -9.86
C ILE A 45 -16.92 2.56 -8.52
N ARG A 46 -18.08 2.32 -7.92
CA ARG A 46 -18.23 1.56 -6.67
C ARG A 46 -17.44 2.13 -5.48
N CYS A 47 -17.23 3.45 -5.43
CA CYS A 47 -16.42 4.12 -4.42
C CYS A 47 -17.08 4.22 -3.04
N GLN A 48 -18.38 3.99 -2.94
CA GLN A 48 -19.18 4.04 -1.69
C GLN A 48 -19.25 5.45 -1.05
N HIS A 49 -18.81 6.50 -1.72
CA HIS A 49 -18.87 7.86 -1.19
C HIS A 49 -20.28 8.26 -0.80
N CYS A 50 -21.28 7.93 -1.62
CA CYS A 50 -22.69 8.22 -1.34
C CYS A 50 -23.19 7.56 -0.05
N LEU A 51 -22.71 6.36 0.30
CA LEU A 51 -22.99 5.72 1.58
C LEU A 51 -22.26 6.43 2.72
N ALA A 52 -20.97 6.73 2.53
CA ALA A 52 -20.12 7.29 3.57
C ALA A 52 -20.46 8.74 3.93
N VAL A 53 -20.96 9.53 2.96
CA VAL A 53 -21.31 10.94 3.18
C VAL A 53 -22.69 11.13 3.81
N CYS A 54 -23.53 10.09 3.85
CA CYS A 54 -24.87 10.18 4.40
C CYS A 54 -24.85 10.37 5.92
N PRO A 55 -25.31 11.54 6.45
CA PRO A 55 -25.17 11.84 7.87
C PRO A 55 -26.03 10.98 8.79
N THR A 56 -27.10 10.40 8.23
CA THR A 56 -28.07 9.58 8.98
C THR A 56 -27.96 8.08 8.67
N GLY A 57 -27.04 7.70 7.76
CA GLY A 57 -26.92 6.31 7.31
C GLY A 57 -28.14 5.82 6.48
N ALA A 58 -28.93 6.72 5.92
CA ALA A 58 -30.13 6.37 5.17
C ALA A 58 -29.87 5.66 3.83
N LEU A 59 -28.62 5.75 3.29
CA LEU A 59 -28.28 5.26 1.96
C LEU A 59 -27.49 3.96 2.03
N SER A 60 -27.97 2.94 1.34
CA SER A 60 -27.24 1.70 1.05
C SER A 60 -26.97 1.59 -0.45
N ILE A 61 -25.80 1.06 -0.79
CA ILE A 61 -25.39 0.76 -2.16
C ILE A 61 -24.53 -0.50 -2.18
N LEU A 62 -24.57 -1.26 -3.25
CA LEU A 62 -23.85 -2.53 -3.41
C LEU A 62 -24.23 -3.58 -2.35
N GLY A 63 -25.40 -3.48 -1.77
CA GLY A 63 -25.88 -4.34 -0.69
C GLY A 63 -25.17 -4.12 0.66
N LEU A 64 -24.48 -2.98 0.84
CA LEU A 64 -23.75 -2.67 2.06
C LEU A 64 -24.65 -1.96 3.08
N ASN A 65 -24.56 -2.38 4.34
CA ASN A 65 -25.26 -1.72 5.44
C ASN A 65 -24.39 -0.58 6.00
N PRO A 66 -24.86 0.69 6.00
CA PRO A 66 -24.12 1.81 6.56
C PRO A 66 -23.79 1.67 8.06
N ASP A 67 -24.60 0.96 8.84
CA ASP A 67 -24.35 0.71 10.27
C ASP A 67 -23.11 -0.14 10.53
N GLN A 68 -22.61 -0.85 9.52
CA GLN A 68 -21.36 -1.60 9.61
C GLN A 68 -20.11 -0.75 9.31
N SER A 69 -20.32 0.51 8.92
CA SER A 69 -19.23 1.45 8.66
C SER A 69 -18.75 2.10 9.95
N LEU A 70 -17.44 2.33 10.06
CA LEU A 70 -16.84 3.00 11.21
C LEU A 70 -17.20 4.49 11.22
N PRO A 71 -17.76 5.05 12.31
CA PRO A 71 -18.01 6.49 12.44
C PRO A 71 -16.70 7.28 12.43
N LEU A 72 -16.50 8.16 11.44
CA LEU A 72 -15.22 8.83 11.23
C LEU A 72 -14.84 9.87 12.29
N PRO A 73 -15.73 10.83 12.71
CA PRO A 73 -15.32 11.94 13.57
C PRO A 73 -14.69 11.50 14.89
N GLU A 74 -15.17 10.40 15.45
CA GLU A 74 -14.75 9.88 16.76
C GLU A 74 -13.58 8.88 16.64
N SER A 75 -13.32 8.38 15.43
CA SER A 75 -12.35 7.32 15.18
C SER A 75 -11.03 7.82 14.59
N LEU A 76 -10.96 9.09 14.18
CA LEU A 76 -9.74 9.65 13.60
C LEU A 76 -8.71 9.99 14.68
N PRO A 77 -7.41 9.73 14.43
CA PRO A 77 -6.35 10.11 15.35
C PRO A 77 -6.21 11.63 15.42
N ALA A 78 -5.80 12.15 16.57
CA ALA A 78 -5.48 13.58 16.70
C ALA A 78 -4.32 13.99 15.77
N PRO A 79 -4.31 15.24 15.25
CA PRO A 79 -3.27 15.72 14.33
C PRO A 79 -1.84 15.51 14.84
N ASP A 80 -1.58 15.74 16.13
CA ASP A 80 -0.27 15.56 16.74
C ASP A 80 0.17 14.09 16.78
N GLN A 81 -0.76 13.15 16.88
CA GLN A 81 -0.45 11.71 16.81
C GLN A 81 0.01 11.33 15.40
N VAL A 82 -0.65 11.82 14.36
CA VAL A 82 -0.25 11.59 12.97
C VAL A 82 1.09 12.27 12.67
N ALA A 83 1.30 13.50 13.15
CA ALA A 83 2.57 14.22 13.01
C ALA A 83 3.73 13.47 13.70
N ALA A 84 3.50 12.94 14.90
CA ALA A 84 4.47 12.13 15.63
C ALA A 84 4.80 10.83 14.87
N LEU A 85 3.80 10.15 14.31
CA LEU A 85 3.96 8.95 13.50
C LEU A 85 4.86 9.23 12.27
N ILE A 86 4.56 10.29 11.50
CA ILE A 86 5.31 10.67 10.30
C ILE A 86 6.77 11.01 10.66
N ARG A 87 6.99 11.77 11.74
CA ARG A 87 8.32 12.16 12.21
C ARG A 87 9.10 11.01 12.82
N GLY A 88 8.38 10.08 13.50
CA GLY A 88 8.96 8.98 14.27
C GLY A 88 9.26 7.73 13.44
N ARG A 89 8.49 7.44 12.37
CA ARG A 89 8.73 6.25 11.55
C ARG A 89 10.13 6.27 10.95
N ARG A 90 10.81 5.13 10.95
CA ARG A 90 12.19 5.01 10.46
C ARG A 90 12.34 3.78 9.57
N SER A 91 13.26 3.86 8.61
CA SER A 91 13.74 2.69 7.87
C SER A 91 14.50 1.77 8.82
N ILE A 92 13.93 0.62 9.12
CA ILE A 92 14.54 -0.40 9.99
C ILE A 92 15.54 -1.21 9.19
N ARG A 93 16.75 -1.37 9.70
CA ARG A 93 17.86 -2.10 9.04
C ARG A 93 18.43 -3.24 9.88
N SER A 94 17.77 -3.55 10.99
CA SER A 94 18.07 -4.66 11.86
C SER A 94 16.77 -5.20 12.41
N PHE A 95 16.44 -6.42 12.05
CA PHE A 95 15.19 -7.08 12.42
C PHE A 95 15.49 -8.23 13.38
N ARG A 96 14.50 -8.59 14.20
CA ARG A 96 14.49 -9.85 14.89
C ARG A 96 14.13 -10.95 13.89
N PRO A 97 14.74 -12.16 14.01
CA PRO A 97 14.54 -13.23 13.04
C PRO A 97 13.16 -13.91 13.13
N GLU A 98 12.44 -13.71 14.24
CA GLU A 98 11.15 -14.36 14.47
C GLU A 98 10.09 -13.76 13.55
N PRO A 99 9.27 -14.58 12.87
CA PRO A 99 8.13 -14.13 12.11
C PRO A 99 7.09 -13.40 12.99
N LEU A 100 6.33 -12.52 12.36
CA LEU A 100 5.15 -11.90 12.99
C LEU A 100 4.00 -12.93 13.09
N ASP A 101 3.06 -12.66 14.01
CA ASP A 101 1.81 -13.38 14.03
C ASP A 101 1.05 -13.17 12.71
N PRO A 102 0.59 -14.24 12.03
CA PRO A 102 -0.18 -14.13 10.80
C PRO A 102 -1.42 -13.23 10.92
N HIS A 103 -2.07 -13.17 12.07
CA HIS A 103 -3.20 -12.28 12.33
C HIS A 103 -2.79 -10.80 12.27
N GLN A 104 -1.58 -10.45 12.69
CA GLN A 104 -1.07 -9.08 12.57
C GLN A 104 -0.85 -8.70 11.10
N ILE A 105 -0.31 -9.62 10.31
CA ILE A 105 -0.09 -9.42 8.86
C ILE A 105 -1.43 -9.29 8.12
N ASP A 106 -2.38 -10.17 8.42
CA ASP A 106 -3.72 -10.13 7.83
C ASP A 106 -4.46 -8.82 8.17
N HIS A 107 -4.38 -8.36 9.42
CA HIS A 107 -4.93 -7.06 9.84
C HIS A 107 -4.32 -5.90 9.04
N LEU A 108 -3.00 -5.88 8.88
CA LEU A 108 -2.30 -4.87 8.06
C LEU A 108 -2.83 -4.87 6.63
N LEU A 109 -2.85 -6.03 5.97
CA LEU A 109 -3.24 -6.14 4.57
C LEU A 109 -4.71 -5.79 4.35
N ARG A 110 -5.63 -6.25 5.20
CA ARG A 110 -7.06 -5.91 5.13
C ARG A 110 -7.30 -4.42 5.29
N THR A 111 -6.59 -3.77 6.20
CA THR A 111 -6.72 -2.33 6.40
C THR A 111 -6.18 -1.56 5.19
N VAL A 112 -5.01 -1.95 4.71
CA VAL A 112 -4.33 -1.30 3.58
C VAL A 112 -5.05 -1.53 2.25
N ALA A 113 -5.85 -2.57 2.12
CA ALA A 113 -6.74 -2.78 0.97
C ALA A 113 -7.75 -1.63 0.76
N ASN A 114 -7.92 -0.72 1.75
CA ASN A 114 -8.69 0.51 1.62
C ASN A 114 -7.88 1.71 1.11
N ALA A 115 -6.58 1.54 0.82
CA ALA A 115 -5.76 2.60 0.24
C ALA A 115 -6.38 3.10 -1.09
N PRO A 116 -6.41 4.42 -1.33
CA PRO A 116 -7.02 4.97 -2.54
C PRO A 116 -6.27 4.52 -3.79
N THR A 117 -7.04 4.29 -4.86
CA THR A 117 -6.52 3.95 -6.19
C THR A 117 -7.18 4.81 -7.26
N GLY A 118 -6.51 5.04 -8.38
CA GLY A 118 -7.08 5.81 -9.48
C GLY A 118 -8.41 5.25 -9.95
N LYS A 119 -9.45 6.09 -9.99
CA LYS A 119 -10.83 5.71 -10.33
C LYS A 119 -11.38 4.56 -9.46
N ASN A 120 -10.87 4.40 -8.26
CA ASN A 120 -11.24 3.31 -7.35
C ASN A 120 -11.11 1.92 -8.01
N ASN A 121 -10.04 1.72 -8.80
CA ASN A 121 -9.83 0.47 -9.54
C ASN A 121 -9.59 -0.75 -8.61
N ARG A 122 -8.98 -0.54 -7.43
CA ARG A 122 -8.74 -1.54 -6.39
C ARG A 122 -8.05 -2.82 -6.89
N GLN A 123 -7.09 -2.66 -7.83
CA GLN A 123 -6.40 -3.78 -8.47
C GLN A 123 -4.97 -4.00 -7.95
N CYS A 124 -4.62 -3.43 -6.80
CA CYS A 124 -3.35 -3.73 -6.15
C CYS A 124 -3.29 -5.21 -5.73
N LEU A 125 -2.34 -5.94 -6.28
CA LEU A 125 -1.99 -7.29 -5.87
C LEU A 125 -0.86 -7.19 -4.85
N PHE A 126 -1.13 -7.63 -3.63
CA PHE A 126 -0.14 -7.74 -2.56
C PHE A 126 0.53 -9.11 -2.64
N THR A 127 1.83 -9.15 -2.94
CA THR A 127 2.63 -10.37 -2.94
C THR A 127 3.48 -10.41 -1.66
N LEU A 128 3.18 -11.37 -0.81
CA LEU A 128 3.77 -11.54 0.51
C LEU A 128 4.67 -12.78 0.56
N VAL A 129 5.87 -12.62 1.10
CA VAL A 129 6.68 -13.75 1.59
C VAL A 129 6.58 -13.74 3.11
N GLU A 130 5.89 -14.74 3.66
CA GLU A 130 5.50 -14.77 5.06
C GLU A 130 6.39 -15.70 5.89
N ASP A 131 6.79 -16.84 5.33
CA ASP A 131 7.54 -17.84 6.06
C ASP A 131 9.04 -17.71 5.90
N ARG A 132 9.78 -18.16 6.94
CA ARG A 132 11.23 -18.06 7.02
C ARG A 132 11.95 -18.87 5.94
N ALA A 133 11.46 -20.06 5.62
CA ALA A 133 12.11 -20.94 4.66
C ALA A 133 12.08 -20.33 3.25
N THR A 134 10.94 -19.77 2.84
CA THR A 134 10.80 -19.03 1.58
C THR A 134 11.67 -17.78 1.56
N MET A 135 11.76 -17.03 2.67
CA MET A 135 12.68 -15.88 2.77
C MET A 135 14.15 -16.29 2.63
N ASP A 136 14.56 -17.36 3.26
CA ASP A 136 15.94 -17.85 3.19
C ASP A 136 16.29 -18.37 1.78
N GLU A 137 15.37 -19.06 1.11
CA GLU A 137 15.52 -19.47 -0.27
C GLU A 137 15.61 -18.26 -1.22
N LEU A 138 14.76 -17.24 -1.01
CA LEU A 138 14.80 -16.02 -1.81
C LEU A 138 16.13 -15.27 -1.66
N ARG A 139 16.65 -15.17 -0.42
CA ARG A 139 18.00 -14.64 -0.14
C ARG A 139 19.07 -15.40 -0.91
N ARG A 140 19.06 -16.72 -0.78
CA ARG A 140 20.06 -17.60 -1.43
C ARG A 140 20.04 -17.40 -2.95
N ARG A 141 18.87 -17.47 -3.59
CA ARG A 141 18.73 -17.31 -5.05
C ARG A 141 19.17 -15.92 -5.51
N THR A 142 18.77 -14.86 -4.80
CA THR A 142 19.15 -13.48 -5.12
C THR A 142 20.68 -13.33 -5.09
N LEU A 143 21.32 -13.83 -4.05
CA LEU A 143 22.78 -13.70 -3.89
C LEU A 143 23.56 -14.58 -4.86
N GLU A 144 23.06 -15.75 -5.21
CA GLU A 144 23.66 -16.57 -6.28
C GLU A 144 23.56 -15.89 -7.64
N GLY A 145 22.42 -15.27 -7.96
CA GLY A 145 22.25 -14.45 -9.16
C GLY A 145 23.22 -13.27 -9.20
N LEU A 146 23.34 -12.53 -8.09
CA LEU A 146 24.32 -11.45 -7.96
C LEU A 146 25.75 -11.93 -8.11
N ARG A 147 26.12 -13.05 -7.48
CA ARG A 147 27.46 -13.64 -7.59
C ARG A 147 27.79 -14.03 -9.03
N ARG A 148 26.85 -14.66 -9.74
CA ARG A 148 27.01 -14.96 -11.18
C ARG A 148 27.25 -13.68 -11.97
N ALA A 149 26.41 -12.63 -11.78
CA ALA A 149 26.54 -11.37 -12.49
C ALA A 149 27.87 -10.64 -12.22
N VAL A 150 28.40 -10.74 -10.98
CA VAL A 150 29.72 -10.21 -10.62
C VAL A 150 30.84 -10.97 -11.36
N ASN A 151 30.79 -12.30 -11.35
CA ASN A 151 31.82 -13.16 -11.96
C ASN A 151 31.85 -13.02 -13.48
N GLU A 152 30.68 -12.88 -14.10
CA GLU A 152 30.50 -12.70 -15.54
C GLU A 152 30.70 -11.24 -16.00
N LYS A 153 31.00 -10.32 -15.07
CA LYS A 153 31.20 -8.90 -15.33
C LYS A 153 30.00 -8.22 -16.01
N ARG A 154 28.80 -8.73 -15.77
CA ARG A 154 27.54 -8.18 -16.35
C ARG A 154 27.03 -6.91 -15.66
N LEU A 155 27.64 -6.51 -14.54
CA LEU A 155 27.23 -5.32 -13.81
C LEU A 155 27.71 -4.06 -14.52
N GLY A 156 26.79 -3.16 -14.87
CA GLY A 156 27.12 -1.80 -15.28
C GLY A 156 27.78 -1.00 -14.17
N SER A 157 28.31 0.18 -14.50
CA SER A 157 28.96 1.08 -13.54
C SER A 157 28.07 1.40 -12.34
N ASP A 158 26.79 1.63 -12.59
CA ASP A 158 25.79 2.03 -11.60
C ASP A 158 25.43 0.92 -10.60
N LEU A 159 25.68 -0.35 -10.96
CA LEU A 159 25.42 -1.52 -10.13
C LEU A 159 26.68 -2.08 -9.46
N GLY A 160 27.81 -1.39 -9.58
CA GLY A 160 29.09 -1.79 -8.97
C GLY A 160 29.02 -2.02 -7.46
N TYR A 161 28.08 -1.39 -6.77
CA TYR A 161 27.82 -1.60 -5.35
C TYR A 161 27.49 -3.05 -5.01
N PHE A 162 26.89 -3.82 -5.91
CA PHE A 162 26.54 -5.21 -5.65
C PHE A 162 27.75 -6.14 -5.48
N ARG A 163 28.95 -5.76 -5.95
CA ARG A 163 30.19 -6.47 -5.61
C ARG A 163 30.48 -6.42 -4.11
N HIS A 164 30.26 -5.25 -3.52
CA HIS A 164 30.38 -5.08 -2.07
C HIS A 164 29.32 -5.92 -1.33
N VAL A 165 28.10 -6.01 -1.85
CA VAL A 165 27.04 -6.84 -1.28
C VAL A 165 27.42 -8.30 -1.24
N VAL A 166 27.94 -8.86 -2.33
CA VAL A 166 28.42 -10.27 -2.40
C VAL A 166 29.56 -10.49 -1.40
N SER A 167 30.53 -9.58 -1.35
CA SER A 167 31.64 -9.68 -0.40
C SER A 167 31.18 -9.61 1.06
N ALA A 168 30.20 -8.77 1.36
CA ALA A 168 29.64 -8.69 2.71
C ALA A 168 28.90 -9.98 3.11
N TRP A 169 28.15 -10.55 2.17
CA TRP A 169 27.49 -11.83 2.37
C TRP A 169 28.48 -12.97 2.68
N ASP A 170 29.60 -13.04 1.94
CA ASP A 170 30.66 -14.03 2.18
C ASP A 170 31.29 -13.87 3.58
N GLN A 171 31.13 -12.70 4.20
CA GLN A 171 31.54 -12.39 5.58
C GLN A 171 30.36 -12.57 6.59
N GLY A 172 29.25 -13.20 6.19
CA GLY A 172 28.10 -13.44 7.05
C GLY A 172 27.20 -12.20 7.31
N ARG A 173 27.27 -11.16 6.45
CA ARG A 173 26.46 -9.93 6.62
C ARG A 173 25.44 -9.81 5.49
N ASP A 174 24.16 -9.90 5.82
CA ASP A 174 23.05 -9.65 4.90
C ASP A 174 22.77 -8.16 4.75
N ILE A 175 23.27 -7.55 3.67
CA ILE A 175 23.07 -6.12 3.38
C ILE A 175 21.76 -5.88 2.64
N ILE A 176 21.26 -6.84 1.86
CA ILE A 176 20.05 -6.68 1.04
C ILE A 176 18.81 -6.90 1.91
N PHE A 177 18.64 -8.09 2.46
CA PHE A 177 17.41 -8.46 3.17
C PHE A 177 17.44 -8.14 4.66
N ARG A 178 18.64 -7.81 5.22
CA ARG A 178 18.78 -7.35 6.62
C ARG A 178 18.24 -8.34 7.64
N ASP A 179 18.27 -9.63 7.32
CA ASP A 179 17.67 -10.71 8.12
C ASP A 179 16.17 -10.55 8.40
N ALA A 180 15.48 -9.68 7.65
CA ALA A 180 14.05 -9.46 7.81
C ALA A 180 13.27 -10.76 7.61
N PRO A 181 12.29 -11.08 8.48
CA PRO A 181 11.50 -12.30 8.36
C PRO A 181 10.50 -12.29 7.22
N HIS A 182 10.11 -11.10 6.73
CA HIS A 182 9.05 -10.95 5.74
C HIS A 182 9.43 -9.97 4.62
N LEU A 183 8.81 -10.20 3.46
CA LEU A 183 8.88 -9.32 2.29
C LEU A 183 7.48 -9.07 1.75
N LEU A 184 7.18 -7.81 1.42
CA LEU A 184 5.97 -7.41 0.73
C LEU A 184 6.34 -6.66 -0.55
N THR A 185 5.66 -6.95 -1.65
CA THR A 185 5.63 -6.09 -2.84
C THR A 185 4.20 -5.91 -3.31
N VAL A 186 3.95 -4.82 -4.04
CA VAL A 186 2.66 -4.55 -4.67
C VAL A 186 2.86 -4.43 -6.17
N SER A 187 1.97 -5.03 -6.93
CA SER A 187 1.92 -4.91 -8.37
C SER A 187 0.49 -4.61 -8.83
N VAL A 188 0.34 -4.02 -10.00
CA VAL A 188 -0.97 -3.71 -10.60
C VAL A 188 -0.95 -4.03 -12.08
N PRO A 189 -2.10 -4.39 -12.71
CA PRO A 189 -2.18 -4.60 -14.14
C PRO A 189 -1.69 -3.38 -14.93
N LYS A 190 -0.98 -3.58 -16.04
CA LYS A 190 -0.51 -2.50 -16.93
C LYS A 190 -1.62 -1.62 -17.50
N THR A 191 -2.87 -2.10 -17.44
CA THR A 191 -4.07 -1.37 -17.90
C THR A 191 -4.58 -0.32 -16.92
N VAL A 192 -4.08 -0.30 -15.67
CA VAL A 192 -4.47 0.70 -14.67
C VAL A 192 -3.95 2.09 -15.06
N THR A 193 -4.74 3.13 -14.80
CA THR A 193 -4.37 4.50 -15.21
C THR A 193 -3.29 5.16 -14.36
N THR A 194 -3.12 4.71 -13.10
CA THR A 194 -2.22 5.33 -12.12
C THR A 194 -1.37 4.28 -11.38
N PRO A 195 -0.65 3.40 -12.11
CA PRO A 195 0.01 2.24 -11.51
C PRO A 195 1.02 2.61 -10.43
N ASP A 196 1.90 3.58 -10.69
CA ASP A 196 2.95 3.96 -9.75
C ASP A 196 2.38 4.60 -8.48
N ALA A 197 1.36 5.45 -8.63
CA ALA A 197 0.71 6.09 -7.48
C ALA A 197 -0.01 5.04 -6.61
N ASP A 198 -0.82 4.16 -7.22
CA ASP A 198 -1.59 3.15 -6.51
C ASP A 198 -0.67 2.24 -5.66
N MET A 199 0.43 1.76 -6.24
CA MET A 199 1.39 0.90 -5.54
C MET A 199 2.11 1.63 -4.39
N VAL A 200 2.57 2.88 -4.63
CA VAL A 200 3.30 3.64 -3.61
C VAL A 200 2.38 4.05 -2.47
N ILE A 201 1.15 4.46 -2.76
CA ILE A 201 0.16 4.78 -1.72
C ILE A 201 -0.12 3.56 -0.85
N ALA A 202 -0.38 2.39 -1.45
CA ALA A 202 -0.64 1.16 -0.71
C ALA A 202 0.53 0.80 0.23
N LEU A 203 1.77 0.81 -0.28
CA LEU A 203 2.95 0.52 0.54
C LEU A 203 3.21 1.58 1.62
N THR A 204 2.90 2.86 1.35
CA THR A 204 3.01 3.93 2.35
C THR A 204 1.98 3.75 3.47
N CYS A 205 0.73 3.42 3.13
CA CYS A 205 -0.29 3.11 4.13
C CYS A 205 0.13 1.90 4.99
N PHE A 206 0.71 0.87 4.37
CA PHE A 206 1.25 -0.28 5.10
C PHE A 206 2.37 0.14 6.06
N GLU A 207 3.35 0.94 5.62
CA GLU A 207 4.44 1.42 6.46
C GLU A 207 3.93 2.20 7.66
N LEU A 208 2.98 3.12 7.47
CA LEU A 208 2.44 3.95 8.54
C LEU A 208 1.67 3.11 9.56
N LEU A 209 0.80 2.21 9.10
CA LEU A 209 0.04 1.34 10.00
C LEU A 209 0.97 0.37 10.74
N ALA A 210 1.92 -0.25 10.06
CA ALA A 210 2.92 -1.13 10.66
C ALA A 210 3.68 -0.43 11.79
N ALA A 211 4.07 0.84 11.57
CA ALA A 211 4.77 1.63 12.59
C ALA A 211 3.94 1.83 13.87
N THR A 212 2.61 2.00 13.77
CA THR A 212 1.72 2.10 14.96
C THR A 212 1.64 0.79 15.73
N MET A 213 1.86 -0.33 15.06
CA MET A 213 1.87 -1.68 15.67
C MET A 213 3.25 -2.09 16.20
N GLY A 214 4.26 -1.19 16.16
CA GLY A 214 5.63 -1.51 16.54
C GLY A 214 6.35 -2.43 15.54
N ILE A 215 5.83 -2.54 14.32
CA ILE A 215 6.41 -3.32 13.23
C ILE A 215 7.29 -2.38 12.39
N GLY A 216 8.54 -2.78 12.21
CA GLY A 216 9.50 -2.04 11.40
C GLY A 216 9.39 -2.35 9.93
N THR A 217 9.67 -1.37 9.09
CA THR A 217 9.68 -1.51 7.63
C THR A 217 10.95 -0.94 7.02
N LEU A 218 11.30 -1.42 5.84
CA LEU A 218 12.39 -0.90 5.01
C LEU A 218 12.02 -0.94 3.53
N TRP A 219 11.87 0.22 2.90
CA TRP A 219 11.81 0.33 1.44
C TRP A 219 13.12 -0.11 0.83
N ASN A 220 13.09 -1.11 -0.04
CA ASN A 220 14.28 -1.79 -0.52
C ASN A 220 14.44 -1.71 -2.05
N ALA A 221 15.14 -0.66 -2.50
CA ALA A 221 15.50 -0.51 -3.91
C ALA A 221 16.52 -1.56 -4.39
N MET A 222 17.36 -2.08 -3.49
CA MET A 222 18.37 -3.08 -3.88
C MET A 222 17.73 -4.39 -4.33
N ILE A 223 16.65 -4.84 -3.66
CA ILE A 223 15.89 -6.01 -4.10
C ILE A 223 15.25 -5.72 -5.46
N LYS A 224 14.61 -4.56 -5.63
CA LYS A 224 14.01 -4.18 -6.91
C LYS A 224 15.04 -4.23 -8.05
N TRP A 225 16.24 -3.68 -7.85
CA TRP A 225 17.29 -3.69 -8.85
C TRP A 225 17.84 -5.11 -9.10
N ALA A 226 18.07 -5.88 -8.04
CA ALA A 226 18.53 -7.26 -8.20
C ALA A 226 17.56 -8.07 -9.05
N PHE A 227 16.26 -7.98 -8.78
CA PHE A 227 15.23 -8.71 -9.52
C PHE A 227 15.05 -8.21 -10.95
N SER A 228 15.19 -6.90 -11.19
CA SER A 228 14.95 -6.31 -12.52
C SER A 228 16.17 -6.37 -13.44
N GLN A 229 17.39 -6.41 -12.90
CA GLN A 229 18.62 -6.25 -13.68
C GLN A 229 19.51 -7.48 -13.64
N ILE A 230 19.35 -8.36 -12.65
CA ILE A 230 20.27 -9.47 -12.39
C ILE A 230 19.59 -10.82 -12.63
N ASP A 231 18.37 -10.97 -12.14
CA ASP A 231 17.65 -12.26 -12.21
C ASP A 231 16.13 -11.99 -12.25
N GLU A 232 15.59 -11.81 -13.45
CA GLU A 232 14.17 -11.54 -13.65
C GLU A 232 13.27 -12.72 -13.28
N ASP A 233 13.80 -13.95 -13.25
CA ASP A 233 13.05 -15.15 -12.86
C ASP A 233 12.57 -15.09 -11.40
N LEU A 234 13.18 -14.22 -10.56
CA LEU A 234 12.75 -14.01 -9.20
C LEU A 234 11.35 -13.39 -9.09
N TYR A 235 10.92 -12.56 -10.05
CA TYR A 235 9.55 -12.07 -10.08
C TYR A 235 8.55 -13.18 -10.38
N ALA A 236 8.87 -14.05 -11.35
CA ALA A 236 8.06 -15.23 -11.65
C ALA A 236 7.99 -16.17 -10.45
N ALA A 237 9.10 -16.37 -9.73
CA ALA A 237 9.15 -17.17 -8.51
C ALA A 237 8.27 -16.61 -7.37
N LEU A 238 8.04 -15.29 -7.35
CA LEU A 238 7.10 -14.65 -6.43
C LEU A 238 5.64 -14.74 -6.90
N GLY A 239 5.36 -15.25 -8.09
CA GLY A 239 4.02 -15.30 -8.67
C GLY A 239 3.47 -13.92 -9.09
N VAL A 240 4.34 -12.94 -9.34
CA VAL A 240 3.93 -11.63 -9.87
C VAL A 240 3.59 -11.79 -11.35
N PRO A 241 2.35 -11.47 -11.79
CA PRO A 241 1.95 -11.63 -13.19
C PRO A 241 2.78 -10.78 -14.16
N ASP A 242 3.04 -11.32 -15.36
CA ASP A 242 3.86 -10.63 -16.39
C ASP A 242 3.16 -9.39 -16.98
N ASP A 243 1.83 -9.36 -16.93
CA ASP A 243 1.01 -8.22 -17.36
C ASP A 243 0.86 -7.14 -16.29
N HIS A 244 1.55 -7.29 -15.15
CA HIS A 244 1.58 -6.28 -14.09
C HIS A 244 2.79 -5.33 -14.22
N VAL A 245 2.58 -4.09 -13.78
CA VAL A 245 3.65 -3.16 -13.40
C VAL A 245 4.18 -3.58 -12.03
N ARG A 246 5.50 -3.71 -11.93
CA ARG A 246 6.20 -4.19 -10.73
C ARG A 246 6.56 -3.03 -9.81
N GLY A 247 6.08 -3.05 -8.57
CA GLY A 247 6.30 -2.00 -7.58
C GLY A 247 7.62 -2.09 -6.82
N TYR A 248 7.64 -1.42 -5.68
CA TYR A 248 8.75 -1.49 -4.73
C TYR A 248 8.57 -2.68 -3.78
N PHE A 249 9.67 -3.01 -3.10
CA PHE A 249 9.70 -4.00 -2.03
C PHE A 249 9.79 -3.33 -0.67
N LEU A 250 9.02 -3.82 0.30
CA LEU A 250 9.17 -3.58 1.71
C LEU A 250 9.65 -4.83 2.42
N LEU A 251 10.76 -4.74 3.14
CA LEU A 251 11.10 -5.69 4.18
C LEU A 251 10.37 -5.27 5.46
N PHE A 252 9.86 -6.22 6.24
CA PHE A 252 9.20 -5.89 7.49
C PHE A 252 9.33 -7.00 8.53
N GLY A 253 9.12 -6.63 9.80
CA GLY A 253 9.25 -7.52 10.94
C GLY A 253 9.44 -6.74 12.25
N ARG A 254 9.69 -7.44 13.34
CA ARG A 254 9.99 -6.78 14.61
C ARG A 254 11.37 -6.14 14.56
N PRO A 255 11.50 -4.82 14.89
CA PRO A 255 12.80 -4.17 14.98
C PRO A 255 13.68 -4.81 16.06
N ALA A 256 14.97 -5.00 15.77
CA ALA A 256 15.97 -5.34 16.79
C ALA A 256 16.53 -4.10 17.51
N VAL A 257 16.12 -2.90 17.08
CA VAL A 257 16.53 -1.61 17.63
C VAL A 257 15.31 -0.79 18.02
N GLN A 258 15.46 0.06 19.03
CA GLN A 258 14.43 0.99 19.46
C GLN A 258 14.91 2.44 19.23
N TYR A 259 14.08 3.24 18.57
CA TYR A 259 14.32 4.67 18.44
C TYR A 259 13.60 5.43 19.54
N HIS A 260 14.34 6.23 20.31
CA HIS A 260 13.80 6.97 21.46
C HIS A 260 13.44 8.41 21.12
N ARG A 261 13.81 8.90 19.93
CA ARG A 261 13.59 10.29 19.49
C ARG A 261 13.38 10.35 17.99
N THR A 262 12.67 11.38 17.54
CA THR A 262 12.60 11.72 16.12
C THR A 262 13.92 12.32 15.65
N VAL A 263 14.16 12.29 14.34
CA VAL A 263 15.23 13.09 13.75
C VAL A 263 14.77 14.55 13.56
N GLN A 264 15.72 15.48 13.57
CA GLN A 264 15.47 16.88 13.32
C GLN A 264 15.63 17.15 11.81
N ARG A 265 14.58 17.70 11.19
CA ARG A 265 14.56 18.11 9.78
C ARG A 265 13.69 19.34 9.71
N ASP A 266 14.33 20.52 9.71
CA ASP A 266 13.66 21.81 9.84
C ASP A 266 13.50 22.51 8.49
N ASP A 267 14.22 22.07 7.43
CA ASP A 267 14.15 22.61 6.09
C ASP A 267 13.22 21.83 5.17
N TYR A 268 12.46 22.56 4.38
CA TYR A 268 11.69 22.01 3.26
C TYR A 268 11.72 22.99 2.09
N ARG A 269 11.59 22.47 0.89
CA ARG A 269 11.53 23.30 -0.32
C ARG A 269 10.08 23.56 -0.67
N LEU A 270 9.70 24.82 -0.81
CA LEU A 270 8.36 25.25 -1.16
C LEU A 270 8.42 26.23 -2.33
N ASN A 271 7.65 25.98 -3.36
CA ASN A 271 7.36 26.93 -4.42
C ASN A 271 5.91 27.41 -4.30
N ARG A 272 5.70 28.72 -4.06
CA ARG A 272 4.36 29.33 -4.01
C ARG A 272 4.04 29.96 -5.35
N VAL A 273 3.16 29.36 -6.13
CA VAL A 273 2.74 29.88 -7.44
C VAL A 273 1.58 30.85 -7.26
N ARG A 274 1.68 32.01 -7.92
CA ARG A 274 0.56 32.94 -8.13
C ARG A 274 0.41 33.13 -9.62
N LEU A 275 -0.73 32.75 -10.17
CA LEU A 275 -1.09 33.06 -11.55
C LEU A 275 -1.65 34.47 -11.56
N VAL A 276 -1.08 35.34 -12.42
CA VAL A 276 -1.50 36.73 -12.66
C VAL A 276 -2.52 36.75 -13.77
#